data_65675e6318c7f15a08a632606cd30463
#
_entry.id   65675e6318c7f15a08a632606cd30463
#
_cell.length_a   1.000
_cell.length_b   1.000
_cell.length_c   1.000
_cell.angle_alpha   90.00
_cell.angle_beta   90.00
_cell.angle_gamma   90.00
#
_symmetry.space_group_name_H-M   'P 1'
#
loop_
_entity.id
_entity.type
_entity.pdbx_description
1 polymer ?
#
loop_
_entity_poly.entity_id
_entity_poly.type
_entity_poly.pdbx_seq_one_letter_code
_entity_poly.pdbx_strand_id
1 'polypeptide(L)'
;MNVLILTASTGGGHIRASNALKSYFKEKDNAINVNVVDTFKYINPLLDKTVTNGYLYLAKKTPKLYGKLYKLSNDKPMMNNYVNRMNSIFAKKLIPLIEEFKPQIILTTHPFSTEMIAYLKDKKKINVPLICIMTDYGPHNAWIRDNVNEYIVSNDDMMKEMIKSGVGKDKIHSFGIPIENDFYDDKKNSIYMNDVNLNHHKKVVLMMAGSFGVKNILGIYEDIIDIDYDFELIIVTGRNKKLYEKFQEKVALSERDVKLIYFTEEIVKYMKCADMIITKPGGLTVTEALACNIPLVIFDAIPGQEEENADFLIKNNMAVRLSSNDKSIRNTIEVLLTNDEKLKTMKKACIAFDKSKSCENIFSLIKEIK
;
A
#
# COMPACT_ATOMS: atom_id res chain seq x y z
N MET A 1 -19.46 16.22 -12.82
CA MET A 1 -18.36 16.72 -11.98
C MET A 1 -17.03 16.18 -12.52
N ASN A 2 -16.01 17.04 -12.68
CA ASN A 2 -14.66 16.62 -13.09
C ASN A 2 -13.77 16.41 -11.86
N VAL A 3 -13.24 15.21 -11.69
CA VAL A 3 -12.33 14.83 -10.60
C VAL A 3 -10.97 14.48 -11.18
N LEU A 4 -9.93 15.24 -10.83
CA LEU A 4 -8.55 14.95 -11.23
C LEU A 4 -7.84 14.22 -10.09
N ILE A 5 -7.33 13.02 -10.36
CA ILE A 5 -6.55 12.25 -9.39
C ILE A 5 -5.08 12.25 -9.84
N LEU A 6 -4.22 12.85 -9.04
CA LEU A 6 -2.79 12.92 -9.28
C LEU A 6 -2.05 11.91 -8.41
N THR A 7 -1.28 11.04 -9.05
CA THR A 7 -0.58 9.92 -8.43
C THR A 7 0.87 9.83 -8.91
N ALA A 8 1.62 8.83 -8.44
CA ALA A 8 2.93 8.48 -9.00
C ALA A 8 3.15 6.97 -8.98
N SER A 9 3.87 6.45 -9.96
CA SER A 9 4.15 5.00 -10.12
C SER A 9 5.24 4.46 -9.19
N THR A 10 5.67 5.21 -8.18
CA THR A 10 6.64 4.75 -7.20
C THR A 10 6.06 3.61 -6.35
N GLY A 11 6.46 2.37 -6.63
CA GLY A 11 6.01 1.19 -5.88
C GLY A 11 4.66 0.59 -6.30
N GLY A 12 3.87 1.23 -7.15
CA GLY A 12 2.60 0.70 -7.67
C GLY A 12 1.38 0.85 -6.74
N GLY A 13 1.55 1.07 -5.45
CA GLY A 13 0.45 1.20 -4.48
C GLY A 13 -0.41 2.43 -4.74
N HIS A 14 0.20 3.60 -4.85
CA HIS A 14 -0.49 4.87 -5.07
C HIS A 14 -1.41 4.87 -6.29
N ILE A 15 -0.95 4.28 -7.41
CA ILE A 15 -1.75 4.19 -8.63
C ILE A 15 -2.92 3.22 -8.48
N ARG A 16 -2.77 2.13 -7.71
CA ARG A 16 -3.86 1.18 -7.44
C ARG A 16 -4.95 1.84 -6.59
N ALA A 17 -4.59 2.58 -5.54
CA ALA A 17 -5.53 3.36 -4.75
C ALA A 17 -6.30 4.39 -5.61
N SER A 18 -5.60 5.06 -6.53
CA SER A 18 -6.23 6.01 -7.48
C SER A 18 -7.20 5.32 -8.42
N ASN A 19 -6.85 4.14 -8.93
CA ASN A 19 -7.70 3.37 -9.84
C ASN A 19 -8.93 2.80 -9.11
N ALA A 20 -8.79 2.36 -7.86
CA ALA A 20 -9.92 1.91 -7.04
C ALA A 20 -10.97 3.03 -6.88
N LEU A 21 -10.52 4.25 -6.57
CA LEU A 21 -11.42 5.42 -6.52
C LEU A 21 -12.08 5.71 -7.87
N LYS A 22 -11.29 5.68 -8.97
CA LYS A 22 -11.84 5.90 -10.31
C LYS A 22 -12.92 4.89 -10.65
N SER A 23 -12.68 3.60 -10.36
CA SER A 23 -13.64 2.52 -10.61
C SER A 23 -14.91 2.72 -9.78
N TYR A 24 -14.75 2.98 -8.47
CA TYR A 24 -15.85 3.21 -7.56
C TYR A 24 -16.70 4.42 -7.96
N PHE A 25 -16.07 5.57 -8.27
CA PHE A 25 -16.80 6.79 -8.64
C PHE A 25 -17.61 6.61 -9.92
N LYS A 26 -17.04 5.93 -10.92
CA LYS A 26 -17.74 5.63 -12.17
C LYS A 26 -18.92 4.66 -11.97
N GLU A 27 -18.76 3.68 -11.10
CA GLU A 27 -19.82 2.74 -10.74
C GLU A 27 -21.01 3.45 -10.07
N LYS A 28 -20.70 4.38 -9.13
CA LYS A 28 -21.72 5.08 -8.36
C LYS A 28 -22.40 6.23 -9.11
N ASP A 29 -21.69 6.89 -10.01
CA ASP A 29 -22.21 8.02 -10.75
C ASP A 29 -21.47 8.18 -12.10
N ASN A 30 -22.08 7.68 -13.16
CA ASN A 30 -21.52 7.75 -14.52
C ASN A 30 -21.34 9.20 -15.05
N ALA A 31 -21.98 10.20 -14.42
CA ALA A 31 -21.81 11.60 -14.78
C ALA A 31 -20.51 12.22 -14.23
N ILE A 32 -19.79 11.50 -13.36
CA ILE A 32 -18.49 11.94 -12.87
C ILE A 32 -17.41 11.59 -13.89
N ASN A 33 -16.73 12.62 -14.37
CA ASN A 33 -15.57 12.47 -15.24
C ASN A 33 -14.28 12.39 -14.40
N VAL A 34 -13.69 11.20 -14.28
CA VAL A 34 -12.47 10.97 -13.48
C VAL A 34 -11.28 10.77 -14.38
N ASN A 35 -10.27 11.63 -14.21
CA ASN A 35 -8.97 11.48 -14.87
C ASN A 35 -7.89 11.14 -13.83
N VAL A 36 -7.20 10.01 -14.01
CA VAL A 36 -6.04 9.60 -13.18
C VAL A 36 -4.77 9.85 -13.98
N VAL A 37 -3.90 10.69 -13.44
CA VAL A 37 -2.65 11.11 -14.09
C VAL A 37 -1.45 10.80 -13.21
N ASP A 38 -0.48 10.07 -13.76
CA ASP A 38 0.83 9.93 -13.14
C ASP A 38 1.60 11.23 -13.30
N THR A 39 1.80 11.92 -12.18
CA THR A 39 2.38 13.27 -12.12
C THR A 39 3.79 13.32 -12.71
N PHE A 40 4.65 12.34 -12.39
CA PHE A 40 6.01 12.34 -12.89
C PHE A 40 6.06 12.06 -14.40
N LYS A 41 5.30 11.10 -14.89
CA LYS A 41 5.22 10.80 -16.33
C LYS A 41 4.67 11.97 -17.13
N TYR A 42 3.66 12.67 -16.59
CA TYR A 42 3.09 13.85 -17.23
C TYR A 42 4.09 14.99 -17.31
N ILE A 43 4.79 15.27 -16.21
CA ILE A 43 5.76 16.38 -16.15
C ILE A 43 6.99 16.11 -17.03
N ASN A 44 7.57 14.92 -16.92
CA ASN A 44 8.71 14.47 -17.71
C ASN A 44 8.94 12.95 -17.54
N PRO A 45 8.79 12.15 -18.60
CA PRO A 45 9.01 10.69 -18.55
C PRO A 45 10.42 10.27 -18.13
N LEU A 46 11.44 11.11 -18.34
CA LEU A 46 12.81 10.83 -17.88
C LEU A 46 12.93 11.04 -16.38
N LEU A 47 12.20 12.00 -15.84
CA LEU A 47 12.16 12.29 -14.40
C LEU A 47 11.52 11.13 -13.63
N ASP A 48 10.45 10.54 -14.16
CA ASP A 48 9.83 9.34 -13.60
C ASP A 48 10.86 8.22 -13.43
N LYS A 49 11.60 7.89 -14.48
CA LYS A 49 12.66 6.87 -14.42
C LYS A 49 13.74 7.21 -13.40
N THR A 50 14.18 8.46 -13.34
CA THR A 50 15.27 8.88 -12.46
C THR A 50 14.83 8.86 -11.00
N VAL A 51 13.65 9.41 -10.68
CA VAL A 51 13.11 9.44 -9.31
C VAL A 51 12.78 8.03 -8.83
N THR A 52 12.06 7.27 -9.64
CA THR A 52 11.67 5.88 -9.30
C THR A 52 12.91 4.99 -9.14
N ASN A 53 13.88 5.05 -10.07
CA ASN A 53 15.09 4.25 -9.96
C ASN A 53 15.99 4.72 -8.80
N GLY A 54 16.09 6.03 -8.55
CA GLY A 54 16.83 6.59 -7.41
C GLY A 54 16.23 6.15 -6.07
N TYR A 55 14.92 6.25 -5.91
CA TYR A 55 14.18 5.75 -4.76
C TYR A 55 14.44 4.26 -4.55
N LEU A 56 14.25 3.45 -5.60
CA LEU A 56 14.46 2.01 -5.56
C LEU A 56 15.91 1.64 -5.23
N TYR A 57 16.87 2.37 -5.79
CA TYR A 57 18.28 2.16 -5.49
C TYR A 57 18.59 2.42 -4.02
N LEU A 58 18.16 3.55 -3.48
CA LEU A 58 18.35 3.90 -2.07
C LEU A 58 17.67 2.88 -1.13
N ALA A 59 16.41 2.55 -1.38
CA ALA A 59 15.65 1.62 -0.57
C ALA A 59 16.22 0.19 -0.60
N LYS A 60 16.74 -0.28 -1.77
CA LYS A 60 17.26 -1.64 -1.93
C LYS A 60 18.74 -1.79 -1.56
N LYS A 61 19.58 -0.85 -1.97
CA LYS A 61 21.04 -0.96 -1.86
C LYS A 61 21.58 -0.34 -0.59
N THR A 62 20.92 0.71 -0.10
CA THR A 62 21.37 1.48 1.08
C THR A 62 20.20 1.75 2.04
N PRO A 63 19.48 0.71 2.55
CA PRO A 63 18.27 0.91 3.36
C PRO A 63 18.51 1.74 4.62
N LYS A 64 19.69 1.59 5.27
CA LYS A 64 20.07 2.41 6.42
C LYS A 64 20.20 3.90 6.08
N LEU A 65 20.73 4.22 4.90
CA LEU A 65 20.83 5.61 4.44
C LEU A 65 19.44 6.15 4.09
N TYR A 66 18.63 5.34 3.40
CA TYR A 66 17.23 5.68 3.12
C TYR A 66 16.45 6.00 4.40
N GLY A 67 16.51 5.15 5.42
CA GLY A 67 15.85 5.38 6.71
C GLY A 67 16.34 6.66 7.43
N LYS A 68 17.64 6.96 7.35
CA LYS A 68 18.15 8.26 7.87
C LYS A 68 17.60 9.44 7.10
N LEU A 69 17.54 9.40 5.78
CA LEU A 69 16.98 10.45 4.94
C LEU A 69 15.49 10.61 5.20
N TYR A 70 14.76 9.51 5.34
CA TYR A 70 13.34 9.50 5.68
C TYR A 70 13.09 10.21 7.02
N LYS A 71 13.82 9.85 8.08
CA LYS A 71 13.75 10.51 9.39
C LYS A 71 14.12 12.00 9.32
N LEU A 72 15.22 12.33 8.63
CA LEU A 72 15.63 13.73 8.47
C LEU A 72 14.61 14.57 7.71
N SER A 73 13.93 13.99 6.71
CA SER A 73 12.86 14.67 5.97
C SER A 73 11.60 14.86 6.82
N ASN A 74 11.42 14.02 7.85
CA ASN A 74 10.34 14.16 8.82
C ASN A 74 10.65 15.24 9.89
N ASP A 75 11.92 15.35 10.33
CA ASP A 75 12.30 16.17 11.49
C ASP A 75 12.71 17.61 11.15
N LYS A 76 13.05 17.93 9.89
CA LYS A 76 13.60 19.25 9.54
C LYS A 76 12.94 19.92 8.35
N PRO A 77 12.42 21.17 8.55
CA PRO A 77 11.97 22.03 7.45
C PRO A 77 13.11 22.49 6.52
N MET A 78 14.37 22.16 6.81
CA MET A 78 15.55 22.77 6.20
C MET A 78 15.90 22.29 4.78
N MET A 79 15.33 21.19 4.30
CA MET A 79 15.41 20.80 2.89
C MET A 79 14.43 21.58 1.99
N ASN A 80 13.61 22.43 2.59
CA ASN A 80 12.51 23.13 1.93
C ASN A 80 12.94 24.06 0.78
N ASN A 81 14.11 24.69 0.84
CA ASN A 81 14.43 25.72 -0.16
C ASN A 81 14.86 25.15 -1.52
N TYR A 82 15.61 24.05 -1.56
CA TYR A 82 15.99 23.41 -2.84
C TYR A 82 14.86 22.54 -3.40
N VAL A 83 14.20 21.77 -2.54
CA VAL A 83 13.02 20.97 -2.91
C VAL A 83 11.89 21.88 -3.35
N ASN A 84 11.62 22.97 -2.66
CA ASN A 84 10.63 23.98 -3.02
C ASN A 84 10.93 24.65 -4.38
N ARG A 85 12.19 24.90 -4.71
CA ARG A 85 12.56 25.50 -5.99
C ARG A 85 12.38 24.52 -7.17
N MET A 86 12.77 23.28 -7.01
CA MET A 86 12.53 22.22 -8.01
C MET A 86 11.03 21.96 -8.17
N ASN A 87 10.31 21.81 -7.07
CA ASN A 87 8.86 21.58 -7.07
C ASN A 87 8.10 22.74 -7.70
N SER A 88 8.58 24.00 -7.56
CA SER A 88 7.99 25.16 -8.19
C SER A 88 8.02 25.13 -9.72
N ILE A 89 9.11 24.59 -10.30
CA ILE A 89 9.26 24.45 -11.75
C ILE A 89 8.35 23.33 -12.27
N PHE A 90 8.30 22.21 -11.53
CA PHE A 90 7.49 21.06 -11.91
C PHE A 90 5.99 21.31 -11.71
N ALA A 91 5.60 21.96 -10.62
CA ALA A 91 4.21 22.31 -10.34
C ALA A 91 3.57 23.14 -11.47
N LYS A 92 4.32 24.12 -12.03
CA LYS A 92 3.83 24.93 -13.15
C LYS A 92 3.48 24.13 -14.40
N LYS A 93 4.12 22.97 -14.61
CA LYS A 93 3.81 22.10 -15.74
C LYS A 93 2.45 21.41 -15.62
N LEU A 94 1.86 21.38 -14.42
CA LEU A 94 0.50 20.86 -14.19
C LEU A 94 -0.60 21.86 -14.55
N ILE A 95 -0.27 23.16 -14.72
CA ILE A 95 -1.25 24.21 -15.02
C ILE A 95 -2.03 23.89 -16.32
N PRO A 96 -1.39 23.56 -17.46
CA PRO A 96 -2.13 23.25 -18.68
C PRO A 96 -3.11 22.08 -18.51
N LEU A 97 -2.73 21.03 -17.78
CA LEU A 97 -3.62 19.90 -17.46
C LEU A 97 -4.86 20.37 -16.67
N ILE A 98 -4.65 21.23 -15.68
CA ILE A 98 -5.73 21.74 -14.82
C ILE A 98 -6.65 22.68 -15.62
N GLU A 99 -6.09 23.54 -16.47
CA GLU A 99 -6.86 24.47 -17.32
C GLU A 99 -7.67 23.75 -18.38
N GLU A 100 -7.13 22.69 -18.98
CA GLU A 100 -7.81 21.88 -19.98
C GLU A 100 -8.91 21.02 -19.35
N PHE A 101 -8.59 20.28 -18.29
CA PHE A 101 -9.50 19.33 -17.66
C PHE A 101 -10.57 20.03 -16.80
N LYS A 102 -10.29 21.24 -16.29
CA LYS A 102 -11.14 22.06 -15.43
C LYS A 102 -11.73 21.27 -14.26
N PRO A 103 -10.89 20.69 -13.40
CA PRO A 103 -11.37 19.90 -12.26
C PRO A 103 -12.11 20.76 -11.26
N GLN A 104 -13.22 20.26 -10.73
CA GLN A 104 -13.91 20.84 -9.58
C GLN A 104 -13.27 20.38 -8.26
N ILE A 105 -12.51 19.27 -8.30
CA ILE A 105 -11.76 18.77 -7.15
C ILE A 105 -10.50 18.03 -7.63
N ILE A 106 -9.43 18.14 -6.86
CA ILE A 106 -8.18 17.42 -7.09
C ILE A 106 -7.94 16.47 -5.90
N LEU A 107 -7.75 15.19 -6.19
CA LEU A 107 -7.31 14.18 -5.24
C LEU A 107 -5.84 13.87 -5.49
N THR A 108 -5.08 13.63 -4.43
CA THR A 108 -3.68 13.20 -4.56
C THR A 108 -3.44 11.96 -3.71
N THR A 109 -2.73 10.99 -4.26
CA THR A 109 -2.36 9.74 -3.55
C THR A 109 -0.84 9.63 -3.34
N HIS A 110 -0.08 10.69 -3.64
CA HIS A 110 1.37 10.71 -3.51
C HIS A 110 1.85 12.06 -2.95
N PRO A 111 2.82 12.10 -2.00
CA PRO A 111 3.23 13.34 -1.33
C PRO A 111 3.76 14.40 -2.31
N PHE A 112 4.51 14.02 -3.35
CA PHE A 112 4.97 14.98 -4.37
C PHE A 112 3.81 15.62 -5.14
N SER A 113 2.78 14.86 -5.48
CA SER A 113 1.60 15.41 -6.14
C SER A 113 0.87 16.39 -5.22
N THR A 114 0.74 16.03 -3.93
CA THR A 114 0.16 16.91 -2.90
C THR A 114 0.93 18.21 -2.80
N GLU A 115 2.25 18.15 -2.70
CA GLU A 115 3.12 19.31 -2.57
C GLU A 115 3.03 20.26 -3.78
N MET A 116 3.02 19.72 -4.99
CA MET A 116 2.92 20.52 -6.22
C MET A 116 1.60 21.28 -6.31
N ILE A 117 0.47 20.62 -5.99
CA ILE A 117 -0.83 21.28 -6.01
C ILE A 117 -0.97 22.28 -4.87
N ALA A 118 -0.51 21.94 -3.65
CA ALA A 118 -0.47 22.87 -2.53
C ALA A 118 0.35 24.12 -2.85
N TYR A 119 1.50 23.98 -3.54
CA TYR A 119 2.31 25.10 -4.03
C TYR A 119 1.55 25.98 -5.03
N LEU A 120 0.85 25.39 -6.00
CA LEU A 120 0.06 26.17 -6.96
C LEU A 120 -1.08 26.95 -6.27
N LYS A 121 -1.70 26.38 -5.25
CA LYS A 121 -2.71 27.05 -4.42
C LYS A 121 -2.08 28.20 -3.60
N ASP A 122 -0.93 27.98 -2.97
CA ASP A 122 -0.19 29.01 -2.23
C ASP A 122 0.13 30.22 -3.12
N LYS A 123 0.55 29.97 -4.35
CA LYS A 123 0.84 31.03 -5.34
C LYS A 123 -0.41 31.59 -6.03
N LYS A 124 -1.61 31.24 -5.57
CA LYS A 124 -2.91 31.66 -6.14
C LYS A 124 -3.01 31.41 -7.65
N LYS A 125 -2.35 30.37 -8.15
CA LYS A 125 -2.42 29.94 -9.56
C LYS A 125 -3.66 29.10 -9.85
N ILE A 126 -4.14 28.40 -8.84
CA ILE A 126 -5.38 27.61 -8.89
C ILE A 126 -6.17 27.81 -7.59
N ASN A 127 -7.49 27.68 -7.68
CA ASN A 127 -8.39 27.71 -6.52
C ASN A 127 -9.34 26.51 -6.58
N VAL A 128 -8.77 25.31 -6.58
CA VAL A 128 -9.52 24.05 -6.63
C VAL A 128 -9.34 23.33 -5.28
N PRO A 129 -10.38 22.77 -4.68
CA PRO A 129 -10.26 21.96 -3.48
C PRO A 129 -9.26 20.81 -3.68
N LEU A 130 -8.40 20.58 -2.69
CA LEU A 130 -7.37 19.54 -2.67
C LEU A 130 -7.62 18.58 -1.53
N ILE A 131 -7.81 17.31 -1.85
CA ILE A 131 -7.88 16.21 -0.88
C ILE A 131 -6.62 15.37 -0.99
N CYS A 132 -5.93 15.17 0.12
CA CYS A 132 -4.76 14.32 0.23
C CYS A 132 -5.16 12.95 0.77
N ILE A 133 -4.90 11.88 0.02
CA ILE A 133 -5.15 10.50 0.42
C ILE A 133 -3.83 9.84 0.74
N MET A 134 -3.56 9.63 2.02
CA MET A 134 -2.32 9.04 2.49
C MET A 134 -2.41 7.51 2.40
N THR A 135 -1.37 6.89 1.86
CA THR A 135 -1.36 5.47 1.48
C THR A 135 -0.44 4.61 2.34
N ASP A 136 -0.12 5.09 3.53
CA ASP A 136 0.66 4.41 4.57
C ASP A 136 -0.08 4.41 5.92
N TYR A 137 0.45 3.71 6.91
CA TYR A 137 -0.17 3.56 8.24
C TYR A 137 0.48 4.44 9.31
N GLY A 138 1.52 5.18 8.95
CA GLY A 138 2.15 6.21 9.77
C GLY A 138 2.15 7.57 9.07
N PRO A 139 2.03 8.68 9.81
CA PRO A 139 2.07 10.01 9.23
C PRO A 139 3.51 10.42 8.95
N HIS A 140 3.73 11.09 7.83
CA HIS A 140 5.00 11.70 7.50
C HIS A 140 4.79 13.16 7.08
N ASN A 141 5.64 14.08 7.56
CA ASN A 141 5.52 15.51 7.31
C ASN A 141 5.55 15.89 5.83
N ALA A 142 6.06 15.01 4.95
CA ALA A 142 5.98 15.22 3.51
C ALA A 142 4.55 15.32 2.96
N TRP A 143 3.57 14.76 3.67
CA TRP A 143 2.17 14.83 3.27
C TRP A 143 1.45 16.10 3.75
N ILE A 144 1.93 16.72 4.84
CA ILE A 144 1.24 17.83 5.52
C ILE A 144 1.58 19.14 4.82
N ARG A 145 0.55 19.84 4.33
CA ARG A 145 0.65 21.16 3.67
C ARG A 145 -0.55 22.03 4.05
N ASP A 146 -0.31 23.31 4.26
CA ASP A 146 -1.33 24.26 4.73
C ASP A 146 -2.53 24.39 3.77
N ASN A 147 -2.29 24.28 2.47
CA ASN A 147 -3.30 24.46 1.43
C ASN A 147 -4.07 23.17 1.04
N VAL A 148 -3.91 22.09 1.80
CA VAL A 148 -4.77 20.89 1.69
C VAL A 148 -6.07 21.18 2.41
N ASN A 149 -7.19 20.90 1.76
CA ASN A 149 -8.52 21.06 2.33
C ASN A 149 -8.85 19.91 3.28
N GLU A 150 -8.66 18.66 2.79
CA GLU A 150 -9.00 17.45 3.53
C GLU A 150 -7.89 16.41 3.44
N TYR A 151 -7.71 15.65 4.51
CA TYR A 151 -6.80 14.51 4.59
C TYR A 151 -7.57 13.22 4.84
N ILE A 152 -7.33 12.22 4.02
CA ILE A 152 -7.80 10.87 4.24
C ILE A 152 -6.64 10.04 4.78
N VAL A 153 -6.80 9.49 5.97
CA VAL A 153 -5.78 8.69 6.65
C VAL A 153 -6.25 7.25 6.84
N SER A 154 -5.30 6.34 7.01
CA SER A 154 -5.58 4.91 7.12
C SER A 154 -6.23 4.51 8.44
N ASN A 155 -5.93 5.23 9.54
CA ASN A 155 -6.33 4.83 10.88
C ASN A 155 -6.43 6.01 11.86
N ASP A 156 -7.05 5.77 13.01
CA ASP A 156 -7.28 6.80 14.04
C ASP A 156 -6.01 7.21 14.79
N ASP A 157 -5.02 6.33 14.90
CA ASP A 157 -3.74 6.69 15.53
C ASP A 157 -3.00 7.73 14.67
N MET A 158 -3.01 7.54 13.35
CA MET A 158 -2.47 8.50 12.39
C MET A 158 -3.20 9.85 12.45
N MET A 159 -4.54 9.83 12.56
CA MET A 159 -5.34 11.04 12.79
C MET A 159 -4.90 11.78 14.06
N LYS A 160 -4.74 11.08 15.18
CA LYS A 160 -4.29 11.66 16.45
C LYS A 160 -2.90 12.31 16.33
N GLU A 161 -1.98 11.66 15.62
CA GLU A 161 -0.62 12.19 15.42
C GLU A 161 -0.61 13.42 14.52
N MET A 162 -1.41 13.47 13.47
CA MET A 162 -1.55 14.65 12.61
C MET A 162 -2.18 15.84 13.37
N ILE A 163 -3.14 15.60 14.26
CA ILE A 163 -3.69 16.65 15.15
C ILE A 163 -2.59 17.20 16.06
N LYS A 164 -1.75 16.34 16.63
CA LYS A 164 -0.58 16.78 17.44
C LYS A 164 0.42 17.59 16.62
N SER A 165 0.53 17.31 15.33
CA SER A 165 1.36 18.08 14.38
C SER A 165 0.73 19.38 13.90
N GLY A 166 -0.44 19.76 14.44
CA GLY A 166 -1.09 21.04 14.18
C GLY A 166 -2.12 21.04 13.05
N VAL A 167 -2.45 19.89 12.46
CA VAL A 167 -3.53 19.79 11.46
C VAL A 167 -4.89 19.84 12.16
N GLY A 168 -5.81 20.69 11.67
CA GLY A 168 -7.16 20.78 12.23
C GLY A 168 -7.90 19.44 12.18
N LYS A 169 -8.54 19.07 13.28
CA LYS A 169 -9.28 17.79 13.40
C LYS A 169 -10.39 17.66 12.36
N ASP A 170 -11.04 18.77 12.06
CA ASP A 170 -12.12 18.91 11.08
C ASP A 170 -11.69 18.58 9.63
N LYS A 171 -10.38 18.63 9.37
CA LYS A 171 -9.78 18.33 8.06
C LYS A 171 -9.30 16.88 7.90
N ILE A 172 -9.38 16.06 8.94
CA ILE A 172 -8.79 14.71 8.92
C ILE A 172 -9.87 13.65 9.05
N HIS A 173 -9.90 12.71 8.08
CA HIS A 173 -10.86 11.63 8.02
C HIS A 173 -10.17 10.28 8.04
N SER A 174 -10.45 9.45 9.06
CA SER A 174 -9.91 8.11 9.20
C SER A 174 -10.71 7.09 8.39
N PHE A 175 -10.85 7.33 7.07
CA PHE A 175 -11.64 6.49 6.18
C PHE A 175 -10.94 5.21 5.73
N GLY A 176 -9.60 5.15 5.87
CA GLY A 176 -8.81 4.04 5.35
C GLY A 176 -8.26 4.32 3.95
N ILE A 177 -7.34 3.47 3.51
CA ILE A 177 -6.74 3.53 2.16
C ILE A 177 -7.74 2.92 1.17
N PRO A 178 -8.10 3.61 0.08
CA PRO A 178 -9.03 3.08 -0.91
C PRO A 178 -8.40 1.92 -1.70
N ILE A 179 -9.14 0.81 -1.77
CA ILE A 179 -8.84 -0.37 -2.56
C ILE A 179 -10.10 -0.85 -3.28
N GLU A 180 -9.96 -1.78 -4.20
CA GLU A 180 -11.08 -2.37 -4.93
C GLU A 180 -12.03 -3.12 -3.99
N ASN A 181 -13.34 -3.01 -4.25
CA ASN A 181 -14.38 -3.60 -3.39
C ASN A 181 -14.31 -5.13 -3.31
N ASP A 182 -13.78 -5.80 -4.33
CA ASP A 182 -13.64 -7.26 -4.38
C ASP A 182 -12.85 -7.82 -3.19
N PHE A 183 -11.92 -7.04 -2.61
CA PHE A 183 -11.20 -7.44 -1.40
C PHE A 183 -12.09 -7.53 -0.15
N TYR A 184 -13.24 -6.85 -0.12
CA TYR A 184 -14.21 -6.89 0.98
C TYR A 184 -15.36 -7.87 0.74
N ASP A 185 -15.53 -8.39 -0.49
CA ASP A 185 -16.65 -9.27 -0.84
C ASP A 185 -16.39 -10.73 -0.42
N ASP A 186 -16.91 -11.13 0.74
CA ASP A 186 -16.75 -12.49 1.27
C ASP A 186 -17.64 -13.54 0.58
N LYS A 187 -18.62 -13.12 -0.24
CA LYS A 187 -19.55 -14.06 -0.92
C LYS A 187 -18.86 -14.93 -1.97
N LYS A 188 -17.69 -14.52 -2.44
CA LYS A 188 -16.92 -15.23 -3.46
C LYS A 188 -15.88 -16.20 -2.90
N ASN A 189 -15.70 -16.33 -1.57
CA ASN A 189 -14.61 -17.13 -0.99
C ASN A 189 -14.66 -18.60 -1.41
N SER A 190 -15.82 -19.24 -1.35
CA SER A 190 -15.98 -20.66 -1.78
C SER A 190 -15.73 -20.85 -3.28
N ILE A 191 -16.10 -19.86 -4.09
CA ILE A 191 -15.85 -19.87 -5.54
C ILE A 191 -14.34 -19.80 -5.78
N TYR A 192 -13.65 -18.89 -5.12
CA TYR A 192 -12.21 -18.72 -5.28
C TYR A 192 -11.40 -19.94 -4.85
N MET A 193 -11.80 -20.62 -3.75
CA MET A 193 -11.16 -21.86 -3.33
C MET A 193 -11.21 -22.94 -4.43
N ASN A 194 -12.36 -23.09 -5.07
CA ASN A 194 -12.52 -24.01 -6.20
C ASN A 194 -11.72 -23.57 -7.43
N ASP A 195 -11.77 -22.28 -7.79
CA ASP A 195 -11.07 -21.72 -8.94
C ASP A 195 -9.55 -21.91 -8.86
N VAL A 196 -9.00 -21.81 -7.65
CA VAL A 196 -7.56 -21.97 -7.42
C VAL A 196 -7.15 -23.41 -7.11
N ASN A 197 -8.11 -24.35 -7.09
CA ASN A 197 -7.87 -25.80 -6.86
C ASN A 197 -7.06 -26.04 -5.58
N LEU A 198 -7.58 -25.60 -4.44
CA LEU A 198 -6.98 -25.78 -3.11
C LEU A 198 -7.77 -26.79 -2.29
N ASN A 199 -7.08 -27.45 -1.36
CA ASN A 199 -7.72 -28.37 -0.44
C ASN A 199 -8.38 -27.61 0.72
N HIS A 200 -9.70 -27.65 0.81
CA HIS A 200 -10.50 -26.95 1.83
C HIS A 200 -10.22 -27.36 3.29
N HIS A 201 -9.52 -28.48 3.50
CA HIS A 201 -9.18 -28.98 4.83
C HIS A 201 -7.80 -28.58 5.32
N LYS A 202 -7.00 -27.94 4.45
CA LYS A 202 -5.65 -27.50 4.77
C LYS A 202 -5.60 -26.00 4.99
N LYS A 203 -4.72 -25.56 5.89
CA LYS A 203 -4.40 -24.13 5.99
C LYS A 203 -3.65 -23.68 4.75
N VAL A 204 -3.94 -22.47 4.30
CA VAL A 204 -3.31 -21.86 3.13
C VAL A 204 -2.37 -20.75 3.57
N VAL A 205 -1.10 -20.89 3.23
CA VAL A 205 -0.07 -19.87 3.41
C VAL A 205 0.20 -19.18 2.08
N LEU A 206 -0.05 -17.88 2.00
CA LEU A 206 0.26 -17.07 0.84
C LEU A 206 1.58 -16.33 1.05
N MET A 207 2.57 -16.58 0.21
CA MET A 207 3.86 -15.87 0.24
C MET A 207 3.94 -14.87 -0.91
N MET A 208 4.07 -13.58 -0.60
CA MET A 208 4.17 -12.52 -1.61
C MET A 208 5.52 -11.80 -1.55
N ALA A 209 6.30 -11.94 -2.61
CA ALA A 209 7.63 -11.34 -2.70
C ALA A 209 7.62 -9.83 -2.93
N GLY A 210 6.53 -9.27 -3.42
CA GLY A 210 6.44 -7.87 -3.84
C GLY A 210 7.26 -7.56 -5.11
N SER A 211 7.07 -6.37 -5.68
CA SER A 211 7.74 -5.95 -6.93
C SER A 211 9.24 -5.70 -6.76
N PHE A 212 9.74 -5.61 -5.55
CA PHE A 212 11.09 -5.11 -5.25
C PHE A 212 12.00 -6.16 -4.63
N GLY A 213 12.23 -7.25 -5.34
CA GLY A 213 13.28 -8.25 -5.12
C GLY A 213 13.68 -8.43 -3.66
N VAL A 214 13.31 -9.52 -3.06
CA VAL A 214 13.50 -9.78 -1.65
C VAL A 214 14.72 -10.69 -1.49
N LYS A 215 15.74 -10.22 -0.80
CA LYS A 215 16.96 -11.03 -0.56
C LYS A 215 16.68 -12.29 0.26
N ASN A 216 15.72 -12.23 1.18
CA ASN A 216 15.53 -13.26 2.20
C ASN A 216 14.35 -14.21 1.93
N ILE A 217 13.50 -13.94 0.92
CA ILE A 217 12.27 -14.75 0.72
C ILE A 217 12.57 -16.20 0.34
N LEU A 218 13.68 -16.46 -0.35
CA LEU A 218 14.12 -17.82 -0.64
C LEU A 218 14.54 -18.55 0.61
N GLY A 219 15.24 -17.88 1.54
CA GLY A 219 15.58 -18.45 2.85
C GLY A 219 14.35 -18.72 3.70
N ILE A 220 13.37 -17.82 3.70
CA ILE A 220 12.09 -18.05 4.38
C ILE A 220 11.38 -19.29 3.79
N TYR A 221 11.38 -19.43 2.49
CA TYR A 221 10.84 -20.63 1.84
C TYR A 221 11.56 -21.90 2.32
N GLU A 222 12.89 -21.91 2.33
CA GLU A 222 13.70 -23.04 2.81
C GLU A 222 13.41 -23.37 4.28
N ASP A 223 13.19 -22.36 5.13
CA ASP A 223 12.88 -22.56 6.54
C ASP A 223 11.47 -23.15 6.77
N ILE A 224 10.52 -22.95 5.86
CA ILE A 224 9.12 -23.33 6.09
C ILE A 224 8.67 -24.55 5.25
N ILE A 225 9.37 -24.87 4.17
CA ILE A 225 8.92 -25.95 3.24
C ILE A 225 8.88 -27.31 3.93
N ASP A 226 9.78 -27.57 4.87
CA ASP A 226 9.93 -28.82 5.60
C ASP A 226 9.25 -28.80 6.99
N ILE A 227 8.34 -27.84 7.24
CA ILE A 227 7.52 -27.87 8.47
C ILE A 227 6.64 -29.11 8.47
N ASP A 228 6.71 -29.90 9.55
CA ASP A 228 5.89 -31.11 9.74
C ASP A 228 4.44 -30.73 10.13
N TYR A 229 3.75 -30.10 9.20
CA TYR A 229 2.33 -29.74 9.25
C TYR A 229 1.79 -29.72 7.83
N ASP A 230 0.61 -30.24 7.61
CA ASP A 230 0.00 -30.31 6.28
C ASP A 230 -0.70 -28.99 5.93
N PHE A 231 -0.10 -28.18 5.06
CA PHE A 231 -0.62 -26.90 4.58
C PHE A 231 -0.36 -26.71 3.10
N GLU A 232 -1.17 -25.86 2.46
CA GLU A 232 -1.00 -25.41 1.09
C GLU A 232 -0.09 -24.18 1.06
N LEU A 233 0.87 -24.16 0.13
CA LEU A 233 1.76 -23.02 -0.06
C LEU A 233 1.56 -22.38 -1.43
N ILE A 234 1.14 -21.12 -1.45
CA ILE A 234 1.03 -20.32 -2.66
C ILE A 234 2.13 -19.28 -2.67
N ILE A 235 2.89 -19.19 -3.74
CA ILE A 235 3.97 -18.21 -3.90
C ILE A 235 3.68 -17.30 -5.08
N VAL A 236 3.59 -15.99 -4.85
CA VAL A 236 3.44 -14.98 -5.91
C VAL A 236 4.69 -14.11 -5.96
N THR A 237 5.48 -14.24 -7.03
CA THR A 237 6.76 -13.53 -7.17
C THR A 237 6.62 -12.11 -7.72
N GLY A 238 5.43 -11.76 -8.21
CA GLY A 238 5.22 -10.51 -8.93
C GLY A 238 6.02 -10.47 -10.24
N ARG A 239 6.26 -9.30 -10.80
CA ARG A 239 6.98 -9.13 -12.07
C ARG A 239 8.51 -9.32 -11.93
N ASN A 240 8.96 -10.20 -11.02
CA ASN A 240 10.37 -10.52 -10.80
C ASN A 240 10.74 -11.88 -11.41
N LYS A 241 11.06 -11.86 -12.72
CA LYS A 241 11.37 -13.08 -13.49
C LYS A 241 12.53 -13.88 -12.88
N LYS A 242 13.60 -13.22 -12.43
CA LYS A 242 14.75 -13.91 -11.82
C LYS A 242 14.38 -14.62 -10.52
N LEU A 243 13.48 -14.07 -9.74
CA LEU A 243 13.00 -14.69 -8.52
C LEU A 243 12.08 -15.89 -8.84
N TYR A 244 11.23 -15.73 -9.86
CA TYR A 244 10.36 -16.80 -10.32
C TYR A 244 11.18 -18.02 -10.78
N GLU A 245 12.19 -17.81 -11.62
CA GLU A 245 13.10 -18.86 -12.10
C GLU A 245 13.78 -19.62 -10.94
N LYS A 246 14.27 -18.89 -9.94
CA LYS A 246 14.86 -19.49 -8.74
C LYS A 246 13.86 -20.31 -7.92
N PHE A 247 12.62 -19.85 -7.82
CA PHE A 247 11.58 -20.64 -7.16
C PHE A 247 11.20 -21.87 -7.96
N GLN A 248 11.16 -21.81 -9.30
CA GLN A 248 10.91 -22.99 -10.15
C GLN A 248 11.92 -24.11 -9.86
N GLU A 249 13.22 -23.77 -9.77
CA GLU A 249 14.27 -24.74 -9.44
C GLU A 249 14.04 -25.38 -8.06
N LYS A 250 13.67 -24.58 -7.04
CA LYS A 250 13.47 -25.08 -5.67
C LYS A 250 12.17 -25.87 -5.51
N VAL A 251 11.10 -25.40 -6.10
CA VAL A 251 9.79 -26.06 -6.06
C VAL A 251 9.85 -27.43 -6.76
N ALA A 252 10.61 -27.56 -7.85
CA ALA A 252 10.81 -28.83 -8.55
C ALA A 252 11.50 -29.92 -7.69
N LEU A 253 12.21 -29.50 -6.64
CA LEU A 253 12.90 -30.41 -5.70
C LEU A 253 12.11 -30.67 -4.41
N SER A 254 10.97 -30.00 -4.25
CA SER A 254 10.13 -30.10 -3.05
C SER A 254 9.18 -31.29 -3.14
N GLU A 255 9.01 -32.03 -2.06
CA GLU A 255 7.98 -33.07 -1.91
C GLU A 255 6.59 -32.47 -1.62
N ARG A 256 6.56 -31.20 -1.13
CA ARG A 256 5.31 -30.47 -0.88
C ARG A 256 4.79 -29.88 -2.18
N ASP A 257 3.48 -29.98 -2.37
CA ASP A 257 2.80 -29.27 -3.46
C ASP A 257 2.82 -27.75 -3.21
N VAL A 258 3.43 -27.00 -4.14
CA VAL A 258 3.59 -25.54 -4.07
C VAL A 258 3.01 -24.91 -5.31
N LYS A 259 2.02 -24.05 -5.15
CA LYS A 259 1.47 -23.26 -6.25
C LYS A 259 2.33 -22.04 -6.51
N LEU A 260 3.21 -22.10 -7.51
CA LEU A 260 4.08 -21.00 -7.90
C LEU A 260 3.47 -20.14 -9.02
N ILE A 261 3.32 -18.83 -8.77
CA ILE A 261 2.70 -17.86 -9.67
C ILE A 261 3.70 -16.74 -9.94
N TYR A 262 3.94 -16.44 -11.24
CA TYR A 262 4.78 -15.32 -11.63
C TYR A 262 4.13 -14.00 -11.30
N PHE A 263 3.01 -13.70 -11.95
CA PHE A 263 2.22 -12.48 -11.79
C PHE A 263 0.75 -12.78 -12.03
N THR A 264 -0.11 -12.12 -11.26
CA THR A 264 -1.55 -12.17 -11.45
C THR A 264 -2.18 -10.79 -11.23
N GLU A 265 -3.22 -10.49 -11.97
CA GLU A 265 -4.11 -9.35 -11.72
C GLU A 265 -5.26 -9.74 -10.78
N GLU A 266 -5.49 -11.04 -10.60
CA GLU A 266 -6.54 -11.60 -9.76
C GLU A 266 -6.02 -11.99 -8.35
N ILE A 267 -5.14 -11.17 -7.77
CA ILE A 267 -4.51 -11.47 -6.46
C ILE A 267 -5.56 -11.64 -5.36
N VAL A 268 -6.71 -11.02 -5.49
CA VAL A 268 -7.83 -11.13 -4.55
C VAL A 268 -8.27 -12.58 -4.35
N LYS A 269 -8.28 -13.42 -5.40
CA LYS A 269 -8.64 -14.86 -5.32
C LYS A 269 -7.73 -15.60 -4.34
N TYR A 270 -6.42 -15.37 -4.45
CA TYR A 270 -5.42 -16.03 -3.61
C TYR A 270 -5.43 -15.50 -2.18
N MET A 271 -5.61 -14.18 -2.02
CA MET A 271 -5.75 -13.57 -0.69
C MET A 271 -6.99 -14.10 0.04
N LYS A 272 -8.16 -14.15 -0.62
CA LYS A 272 -9.40 -14.66 -0.01
C LYS A 272 -9.32 -16.12 0.42
N CYS A 273 -8.40 -16.91 -0.16
CA CYS A 273 -8.17 -18.29 0.22
C CYS A 273 -7.13 -18.47 1.33
N ALA A 274 -6.37 -17.43 1.66
CA ALA A 274 -5.25 -17.55 2.58
C ALA A 274 -5.68 -17.43 4.05
N ASP A 275 -5.09 -18.27 4.92
CA ASP A 275 -5.21 -18.17 6.36
C ASP A 275 -4.18 -17.23 6.97
N MET A 276 -3.03 -17.07 6.32
CA MET A 276 -2.01 -16.10 6.66
C MET A 276 -1.22 -15.66 5.42
N ILE A 277 -0.64 -14.47 5.46
CA ILE A 277 0.19 -13.94 4.38
C ILE A 277 1.60 -13.60 4.87
N ILE A 278 2.61 -14.11 4.19
CA ILE A 278 4.03 -13.75 4.42
C ILE A 278 4.39 -12.70 3.39
N THR A 279 4.61 -11.46 3.82
CA THR A 279 4.85 -10.34 2.89
C THR A 279 5.63 -9.19 3.52
N LYS A 280 6.07 -8.25 2.70
CA LYS A 280 6.52 -6.93 3.15
C LYS A 280 5.33 -6.04 3.52
N PRO A 281 5.46 -5.16 4.51
CA PRO A 281 4.36 -4.32 4.98
C PRO A 281 4.17 -3.04 4.13
N GLY A 282 4.07 -3.19 2.81
CA GLY A 282 3.72 -2.08 1.92
C GLY A 282 2.25 -1.68 2.09
N GLY A 283 1.94 -0.38 2.14
CA GLY A 283 0.63 0.16 2.53
C GLY A 283 -0.57 -0.50 1.83
N LEU A 284 -0.53 -0.66 0.49
CA LEU A 284 -1.63 -1.30 -0.24
C LEU A 284 -1.74 -2.81 0.05
N THR A 285 -0.62 -3.54 0.06
CA THR A 285 -0.64 -4.98 0.35
C THR A 285 -1.18 -5.25 1.76
N VAL A 286 -0.80 -4.41 2.72
CA VAL A 286 -1.37 -4.43 4.09
C VAL A 286 -2.87 -4.20 4.05
N THR A 287 -3.33 -3.15 3.36
CA THR A 287 -4.76 -2.82 3.26
C THR A 287 -5.56 -3.96 2.62
N GLU A 288 -5.04 -4.56 1.56
CA GLU A 288 -5.66 -5.69 0.87
C GLU A 288 -5.75 -6.93 1.77
N ALA A 289 -4.67 -7.24 2.51
CA ALA A 289 -4.66 -8.34 3.47
C ALA A 289 -5.66 -8.12 4.61
N LEU A 290 -5.71 -6.91 5.18
CA LEU A 290 -6.67 -6.56 6.23
C LEU A 290 -8.12 -6.63 5.72
N ALA A 291 -8.39 -6.18 4.50
CA ALA A 291 -9.70 -6.28 3.86
C ALA A 291 -10.15 -7.73 3.64
N CYS A 292 -9.21 -8.63 3.40
CA CYS A 292 -9.46 -10.07 3.33
C CYS A 292 -9.42 -10.75 4.71
N ASN A 293 -9.26 -10.00 5.80
CA ASN A 293 -9.17 -10.53 7.16
C ASN A 293 -8.01 -11.50 7.38
N ILE A 294 -6.87 -11.30 6.71
CA ILE A 294 -5.72 -12.20 6.74
C ILE A 294 -4.66 -11.68 7.71
N PRO A 295 -4.27 -12.45 8.75
CA PRO A 295 -3.11 -12.16 9.58
C PRO A 295 -1.81 -12.09 8.77
N LEU A 296 -0.94 -11.13 9.11
CA LEU A 296 0.30 -10.92 8.37
C LEU A 296 1.51 -11.46 9.13
N VAL A 297 2.44 -12.03 8.37
CA VAL A 297 3.80 -12.36 8.79
C VAL A 297 4.75 -11.47 8.02
N ILE A 298 5.40 -10.56 8.72
CA ILE A 298 6.16 -9.46 8.12
C ILE A 298 7.65 -9.78 8.13
N PHE A 299 8.29 -9.58 6.99
CA PHE A 299 9.73 -9.68 6.84
C PHE A 299 10.28 -8.48 6.06
N ASP A 300 11.58 -8.20 6.22
CA ASP A 300 12.35 -7.21 5.43
C ASP A 300 11.65 -5.85 5.25
N ALA A 301 11.04 -5.30 6.30
CA ALA A 301 10.50 -3.94 6.27
C ALA A 301 11.60 -2.93 5.93
N ILE A 302 11.35 -2.07 4.94
CA ILE A 302 12.26 -0.99 4.59
C ILE A 302 12.19 0.07 5.70
N PRO A 303 13.36 0.52 6.24
CA PRO A 303 13.39 1.56 7.26
C PRO A 303 12.59 2.82 6.84
N GLY A 304 11.76 3.32 7.74
CA GLY A 304 10.84 4.40 7.49
C GLY A 304 9.42 3.91 7.33
N GLN A 305 8.76 4.20 6.21
CA GLN A 305 7.32 3.96 6.04
C GLN A 305 6.90 2.48 6.21
N GLU A 306 7.70 1.51 5.71
CA GLU A 306 7.34 0.10 5.91
C GLU A 306 7.53 -0.35 7.36
N GLU A 307 8.50 0.21 8.10
CA GLU A 307 8.63 -0.03 9.54
C GLU A 307 7.43 0.54 10.30
N GLU A 308 6.98 1.76 9.99
CA GLU A 308 5.81 2.37 10.61
C GLU A 308 4.54 1.54 10.34
N ASN A 309 4.37 1.04 9.10
CA ASN A 309 3.27 0.13 8.75
C ASN A 309 3.33 -1.17 9.57
N ALA A 310 4.53 -1.76 9.72
CA ALA A 310 4.73 -2.97 10.51
C ALA A 310 4.42 -2.74 11.99
N ASP A 311 4.92 -1.65 12.57
CA ASP A 311 4.71 -1.31 13.98
C ASP A 311 3.23 -1.10 14.29
N PHE A 312 2.48 -0.44 13.39
CA PHE A 312 1.02 -0.33 13.51
C PHE A 312 0.35 -1.70 13.56
N LEU A 313 0.70 -2.60 12.65
CA LEU A 313 0.10 -3.93 12.57
C LEU A 313 0.39 -4.79 13.81
N ILE A 314 1.64 -4.77 14.28
CA ILE A 314 2.08 -5.53 15.45
C ILE A 314 1.40 -5.00 16.71
N LYS A 315 1.38 -3.68 16.90
CA LYS A 315 0.70 -3.00 18.02
C LYS A 315 -0.77 -3.41 18.13
N ASN A 316 -1.42 -3.63 16.99
CA ASN A 316 -2.84 -4.00 16.92
C ASN A 316 -3.09 -5.51 16.81
N ASN A 317 -2.10 -6.36 17.05
CA ASN A 317 -2.20 -7.83 16.98
C ASN A 317 -2.65 -8.37 15.61
N MET A 318 -2.40 -7.64 14.51
CA MET A 318 -2.74 -8.05 13.15
C MET A 318 -1.58 -8.75 12.44
N ALA A 319 -0.36 -8.60 12.97
CA ALA A 319 0.84 -9.17 12.40
C ALA A 319 1.84 -9.69 13.43
N VAL A 320 2.74 -10.57 12.97
CA VAL A 320 3.99 -10.91 13.63
C VAL A 320 5.15 -10.54 12.71
N ARG A 321 6.29 -10.15 13.30
CA ARG A 321 7.51 -9.83 12.55
C ARG A 321 8.48 -11.01 12.60
N LEU A 322 9.02 -11.41 11.45
CA LEU A 322 10.14 -12.34 11.38
C LEU A 322 11.44 -11.58 11.66
N SER A 323 12.27 -12.10 12.54
CA SER A 323 13.60 -11.56 12.82
C SER A 323 14.63 -12.21 11.90
N SER A 324 15.52 -11.42 11.31
CA SER A 324 16.58 -11.91 10.41
C SER A 324 17.64 -12.77 11.10
N ASN A 325 17.67 -12.75 12.44
CA ASN A 325 18.69 -13.47 13.24
C ASN A 325 18.18 -14.79 13.82
N ASP A 326 16.95 -15.16 13.53
CA ASP A 326 16.29 -16.24 14.24
C ASP A 326 16.30 -17.57 13.47
N LYS A 327 16.81 -18.61 14.14
CA LYS A 327 16.29 -19.99 13.97
C LYS A 327 14.76 -20.07 14.17
N SER A 328 14.10 -18.92 14.35
CA SER A 328 12.71 -18.72 14.73
C SER A 328 11.76 -18.50 13.56
N ILE A 329 12.23 -18.32 12.30
CA ILE A 329 11.32 -18.18 11.15
C ILE A 329 10.41 -19.41 11.10
N ARG A 330 11.02 -20.60 11.03
CA ARG A 330 10.32 -21.89 11.08
C ARG A 330 9.39 -21.98 12.30
N ASN A 331 9.91 -21.75 13.50
CA ASN A 331 9.14 -21.83 14.74
C ASN A 331 7.96 -20.82 14.76
N THR A 332 8.17 -19.59 14.27
CA THR A 332 7.09 -18.59 14.20
C THR A 332 5.95 -19.05 13.29
N ILE A 333 6.27 -19.58 12.11
CA ILE A 333 5.27 -20.07 11.16
C ILE A 333 4.61 -21.34 11.69
N GLU A 334 5.38 -22.28 12.24
CA GLU A 334 4.88 -23.52 12.82
C GLU A 334 3.88 -23.26 13.96
N VAL A 335 4.20 -22.29 14.84
CA VAL A 335 3.27 -21.87 15.91
C VAL A 335 1.98 -21.28 15.32
N LEU A 336 2.02 -20.53 14.23
CA LEU A 336 0.81 -20.01 13.59
C LEU A 336 0.01 -21.11 12.89
N LEU A 337 0.69 -22.11 12.33
CA LEU A 337 0.05 -23.25 11.69
C LEU A 337 -0.62 -24.17 12.70
N THR A 338 0.01 -24.41 13.87
CA THR A 338 -0.45 -25.37 14.87
C THR A 338 -1.34 -24.76 15.97
N ASN A 339 -1.25 -23.45 16.22
CA ASN A 339 -2.01 -22.76 17.26
C ASN A 339 -3.18 -21.99 16.65
N ASP A 340 -4.31 -22.64 16.52
CA ASP A 340 -5.55 -22.05 15.98
C ASP A 340 -6.04 -20.82 16.76
N GLU A 341 -5.89 -20.79 18.08
CA GLU A 341 -6.37 -19.67 18.90
C GLU A 341 -5.56 -18.40 18.64
N LYS A 342 -4.23 -18.54 18.45
CA LYS A 342 -3.37 -17.39 18.09
C LYS A 342 -3.79 -16.83 16.74
N LEU A 343 -3.93 -17.67 15.73
CA LEU A 343 -4.32 -17.26 14.38
C LEU A 343 -5.72 -16.64 14.37
N LYS A 344 -6.69 -17.24 15.07
CA LYS A 344 -8.04 -16.69 15.24
C LYS A 344 -8.04 -15.32 15.93
N THR A 345 -7.19 -15.12 16.95
CA THR A 345 -7.06 -13.83 17.64
C THR A 345 -6.55 -12.76 16.70
N MET A 346 -5.52 -13.05 15.91
CA MET A 346 -5.01 -12.13 14.89
C MET A 346 -6.08 -11.83 13.82
N LYS A 347 -6.80 -12.85 13.35
CA LYS A 347 -7.88 -12.68 12.38
C LYS A 347 -9.01 -11.80 12.93
N LYS A 348 -9.40 -11.96 14.19
CA LYS A 348 -10.38 -11.09 14.86
C LYS A 348 -9.90 -9.63 14.90
N ALA A 349 -8.61 -9.39 15.12
CA ALA A 349 -8.04 -8.05 15.09
C ALA A 349 -8.11 -7.43 13.66
N CYS A 350 -7.83 -8.22 12.61
CA CYS A 350 -8.01 -7.78 11.23
C CYS A 350 -9.48 -7.43 10.92
N ILE A 351 -10.43 -8.27 11.33
CA ILE A 351 -11.87 -8.04 11.15
C ILE A 351 -12.32 -6.75 11.86
N ALA A 352 -11.82 -6.51 13.07
CA ALA A 352 -12.15 -5.30 13.84
C ALA A 352 -11.64 -4.01 13.18
N PHE A 353 -10.63 -4.10 12.33
CA PHE A 353 -10.09 -2.99 11.54
C PHE A 353 -10.84 -2.84 10.20
N ASP A 354 -12.16 -2.74 10.25
CA ASP A 354 -12.98 -2.58 9.04
C ASP A 354 -12.86 -1.18 8.44
N LYS A 355 -12.42 -1.11 7.17
CA LYS A 355 -12.37 0.10 6.33
C LYS A 355 -13.09 -0.11 4.98
N SER A 356 -14.04 -1.04 4.93
CA SER A 356 -14.81 -1.37 3.72
C SER A 356 -15.55 -0.18 3.10
N LYS A 357 -15.87 0.82 3.90
CA LYS A 357 -16.52 2.06 3.44
C LYS A 357 -15.56 3.16 2.98
N SER A 358 -14.25 2.88 2.85
CA SER A 358 -13.27 3.91 2.46
C SER A 358 -13.66 4.64 1.18
N CYS A 359 -13.90 3.92 0.08
CA CYS A 359 -14.29 4.53 -1.19
C CYS A 359 -15.64 5.25 -1.11
N GLU A 360 -16.62 4.70 -0.38
CA GLU A 360 -17.95 5.31 -0.17
C GLU A 360 -17.84 6.63 0.59
N ASN A 361 -17.09 6.65 1.68
CA ASN A 361 -16.90 7.85 2.50
C ASN A 361 -16.16 8.95 1.73
N ILE A 362 -15.12 8.58 0.94
CA ILE A 362 -14.42 9.53 0.08
C ILE A 362 -15.36 10.06 -1.02
N PHE A 363 -16.19 9.20 -1.60
CA PHE A 363 -17.18 9.61 -2.58
C PHE A 363 -18.20 10.59 -2.00
N SER A 364 -18.71 10.34 -0.79
CA SER A 364 -19.62 11.25 -0.09
C SER A 364 -18.96 12.60 0.20
N LEU A 365 -17.72 12.57 0.71
CA LEU A 365 -16.96 13.79 0.99
C LEU A 365 -16.77 14.68 -0.25
N ILE A 366 -16.42 14.11 -1.41
CA ILE A 366 -16.26 14.92 -2.64
C ILE A 366 -17.57 15.52 -3.15
N LYS A 367 -18.72 14.96 -2.78
CA LYS A 367 -20.04 15.53 -3.12
C LYS A 367 -20.44 16.69 -2.20
N GLU A 368 -19.92 16.73 -0.98
CA GLU A 368 -20.18 17.78 0.02
C GLU A 368 -19.30 19.02 -0.21
N ILE A 369 -18.12 18.86 -0.75
CA ILE A 369 -17.18 19.95 -1.05
C ILE A 369 -17.72 20.72 -2.28
N LYS A 370 -18.09 21.97 -2.05
CA LYS A 370 -18.61 22.90 -3.06
C LYS A 370 -17.54 23.88 -3.55
#